data_beb39ba57075caa9def3aecdf7effe7f
#
_entry.id   beb39ba57075caa9def3aecdf7effe7f
#
_cell.length_a   1.000
_cell.length_b   1.000
_cell.length_c   1.000
_cell.angle_alpha   90.00
_cell.angle_beta   90.00
_cell.angle_gamma   90.00
#
_symmetry.space_group_name_H-M   'P 1'
#
loop_
_entity.id
_entity.type
_entity.pdbx_description
1 polymer ?
#
loop_
_entity_poly.entity_id
_entity_poly.type
_entity_poly.pdbx_seq_one_letter_code
_entity_poly.pdbx_strand_id
1 'polypeptide(L)'
;SREFDVPSRLRFLLAGHGSRPGKPKNQKKYIQLVEALTGRILQKTGCSSGETAQEIVWDLSAFTGRRAHFEIVDRDTRGEFAWVAAGGFEPNIAPLPMMAPRYLAKRQLAAAQIARDLKWTTGLEAVAVLATDPIAAPSAREVAVSAILGNGNADQQTSVASILEDGEQPSSLRIAVANGGAHLPVVRSRLVKALAQAPTDLQLKFALALVRNQFGAKELLGIVKSGQAPAGLLLDPQIKSSFPKSAAQRVAALTADLPMPTADRERLIAERVAAFRETGGDAVSGRTTFATYCSACHQKGGEGGNIGPQ
;
A
#
# COMPACT_ATOMS: atom_id res chain seq x y z
N SER A 1 -4.37 -24.58 8.02
CA SER A 1 -4.62 -23.56 9.03
C SER A 1 -3.43 -23.43 9.96
N ARG A 2 -3.45 -22.43 10.87
CA ARG A 2 -2.61 -22.45 12.07
C ARG A 2 -3.09 -23.55 13.02
N GLU A 3 -2.23 -23.91 13.98
CA GLU A 3 -2.58 -24.83 15.04
C GLU A 3 -3.57 -24.19 16.03
N PHE A 4 -4.48 -25.02 16.54
CA PHE A 4 -5.47 -24.63 17.54
C PHE A 4 -5.74 -25.79 18.49
N ASP A 5 -6.34 -25.51 19.64
CA ASP A 5 -6.79 -26.52 20.59
C ASP A 5 -8.10 -27.14 20.10
N VAL A 6 -8.12 -28.45 19.92
CA VAL A 6 -9.27 -29.19 19.38
C VAL A 6 -10.45 -29.07 20.35
N PRO A 7 -11.63 -28.55 19.90
CA PRO A 7 -12.85 -28.55 20.72
C PRO A 7 -13.49 -29.93 20.73
N SER A 8 -14.40 -30.17 21.65
CA SER A 8 -15.16 -31.42 21.71
C SER A 8 -16.08 -31.63 20.51
N ARG A 9 -16.53 -30.55 19.88
CA ARG A 9 -17.38 -30.56 18.70
C ARG A 9 -16.99 -29.44 17.74
N LEU A 10 -17.04 -29.73 16.46
CA LEU A 10 -16.78 -28.76 15.41
C LEU A 10 -17.82 -28.88 14.32
N ARG A 11 -18.41 -27.73 13.93
CA ARG A 11 -19.33 -27.60 12.81
C ARG A 11 -18.69 -26.74 11.74
N PHE A 12 -18.90 -27.05 10.46
CA PHE A 12 -18.44 -26.23 9.36
C PHE A 12 -19.19 -26.56 8.07
N LEU A 13 -19.10 -25.69 7.07
CA LEU A 13 -19.65 -25.90 5.74
C LEU A 13 -18.57 -26.44 4.82
N LEU A 14 -18.88 -27.44 4.03
CA LEU A 14 -18.02 -28.06 3.02
C LEU A 14 -18.73 -28.11 1.66
N ALA A 15 -18.10 -27.55 0.64
CA ALA A 15 -18.58 -27.57 -0.73
C ALA A 15 -17.51 -28.11 -1.68
N GLY A 16 -17.93 -28.64 -2.82
CA GLY A 16 -17.04 -29.14 -3.86
C GLY A 16 -17.52 -30.47 -4.43
N HIS A 17 -16.99 -30.82 -5.57
CA HIS A 17 -17.34 -32.07 -6.23
C HIS A 17 -16.38 -33.20 -5.86
N GLY A 18 -16.84 -34.18 -5.13
CA GLY A 18 -16.11 -35.45 -4.86
C GLY A 18 -15.89 -36.29 -6.11
N SER A 19 -16.71 -36.09 -7.17
CA SER A 19 -16.60 -36.73 -8.47
C SER A 19 -17.41 -35.99 -9.52
N ARG A 20 -17.24 -36.34 -10.80
CA ARG A 20 -18.19 -35.91 -11.85
C ARG A 20 -19.56 -36.55 -11.59
N PRO A 21 -20.66 -35.84 -11.95
CA PRO A 21 -22.00 -36.43 -11.88
C PRO A 21 -22.03 -37.79 -12.56
N GLY A 22 -22.63 -38.79 -11.89
CA GLY A 22 -22.73 -40.16 -12.41
C GLY A 22 -21.46 -41.02 -12.34
N LYS A 23 -20.38 -40.54 -11.73
CA LYS A 23 -19.16 -41.33 -11.52
C LYS A 23 -18.94 -41.64 -10.02
N PRO A 24 -18.22 -42.73 -9.70
CA PRO A 24 -17.88 -43.04 -8.31
C PRO A 24 -17.15 -41.90 -7.62
N LYS A 25 -17.46 -41.68 -6.34
CA LYS A 25 -16.75 -40.66 -5.53
C LYS A 25 -15.24 -40.94 -5.53
N ASN A 26 -14.45 -39.98 -5.99
CA ASN A 26 -13.02 -40.04 -5.80
C ASN A 26 -12.69 -39.32 -4.49
N GLN A 27 -11.80 -39.92 -3.70
CA GLN A 27 -11.40 -39.38 -2.40
C GLN A 27 -10.24 -38.34 -2.52
N LYS A 28 -10.13 -37.67 -3.66
CA LYS A 28 -9.02 -36.75 -3.93
C LYS A 28 -9.26 -35.34 -3.32
N LYS A 29 -10.52 -35.04 -2.96
CA LYS A 29 -10.91 -33.75 -2.36
C LYS A 29 -11.52 -33.98 -0.99
N TYR A 30 -10.92 -33.40 0.01
CA TYR A 30 -11.32 -33.59 1.40
C TYR A 30 -10.77 -32.49 2.30
N ILE A 31 -11.37 -32.39 3.48
CA ILE A 31 -10.79 -31.69 4.63
C ILE A 31 -10.39 -32.73 5.67
N GLN A 32 -9.25 -32.55 6.32
CA GLN A 32 -8.78 -33.38 7.42
C GLN A 32 -8.23 -32.54 8.57
N LEU A 33 -8.37 -33.07 9.78
CA LEU A 33 -7.79 -32.54 11.00
C LEU A 33 -6.55 -33.37 11.32
N VAL A 34 -5.41 -32.72 11.43
CA VAL A 34 -4.11 -33.35 11.64
C VAL A 34 -3.55 -32.87 12.98
N GLU A 35 -3.17 -33.85 13.83
CA GLU A 35 -2.52 -33.57 15.11
C GLU A 35 -1.14 -32.96 14.87
N ALA A 36 -0.88 -31.82 15.50
CA ALA A 36 0.33 -31.04 15.23
C ALA A 36 1.62 -31.77 15.61
N LEU A 37 1.60 -32.47 16.73
CA LEU A 37 2.79 -33.12 17.27
C LEU A 37 3.19 -34.40 16.49
N THR A 38 2.19 -35.20 16.07
CA THR A 38 2.41 -36.56 15.53
C THR A 38 2.20 -36.66 14.02
N GLY A 39 1.52 -35.67 13.41
CA GLY A 39 1.06 -35.72 12.03
C GLY A 39 -0.08 -36.71 11.78
N ARG A 40 -0.65 -37.28 12.85
CA ARG A 40 -1.75 -38.23 12.75
C ARG A 40 -3.04 -37.55 12.31
N ILE A 41 -3.75 -38.14 11.36
CA ILE A 41 -5.08 -37.68 10.97
C ILE A 41 -6.06 -38.11 12.08
N LEU A 42 -6.70 -37.10 12.72
CA LEU A 42 -7.69 -37.27 13.78
C LEU A 42 -9.08 -37.47 13.20
N GLN A 43 -9.41 -36.71 12.15
CA GLN A 43 -10.70 -36.78 11.46
C GLN A 43 -10.55 -36.36 9.99
N LYS A 44 -11.42 -36.87 9.11
CA LYS A 44 -11.37 -36.62 7.67
C LYS A 44 -12.78 -36.69 7.06
N THR A 45 -13.12 -35.79 6.18
CA THR A 45 -14.38 -35.80 5.42
C THR A 45 -14.14 -35.40 3.96
N GLY A 46 -14.63 -36.18 3.05
CA GLY A 46 -14.60 -35.90 1.60
C GLY A 46 -15.74 -35.00 1.18
N CYS A 47 -15.57 -34.32 0.04
CA CYS A 47 -16.62 -33.52 -0.55
C CYS A 47 -17.82 -34.35 -1.01
N SER A 48 -18.99 -33.76 -0.95
CA SER A 48 -20.22 -34.30 -1.61
C SER A 48 -20.08 -34.24 -3.12
N SER A 49 -21.09 -34.71 -3.83
CA SER A 49 -21.16 -34.65 -5.31
C SER A 49 -21.96 -33.46 -5.84
N GLY A 50 -22.14 -32.41 -5.05
CA GLY A 50 -22.90 -31.22 -5.42
C GLY A 50 -22.19 -29.90 -5.15
N GLU A 51 -22.62 -28.83 -5.80
CA GLU A 51 -22.08 -27.47 -5.64
C GLU A 51 -22.58 -26.76 -4.38
N THR A 52 -23.65 -27.29 -3.77
CA THR A 52 -24.22 -26.72 -2.55
C THR A 52 -23.37 -27.10 -1.34
N ALA A 53 -23.04 -26.12 -0.53
CA ALA A 53 -22.34 -26.35 0.74
C ALA A 53 -23.19 -27.21 1.68
N GLN A 54 -22.58 -28.26 2.22
CA GLN A 54 -23.21 -29.13 3.20
C GLN A 54 -22.64 -28.85 4.57
N GLU A 55 -23.49 -28.88 5.59
CA GLU A 55 -23.06 -28.80 6.97
C GLU A 55 -22.41 -30.13 7.38
N ILE A 56 -21.20 -30.02 7.91
CA ILE A 56 -20.44 -31.11 8.49
C ILE A 56 -20.32 -30.89 9.99
N VAL A 57 -20.59 -31.93 10.75
CA VAL A 57 -20.41 -31.91 12.21
C VAL A 57 -19.46 -33.03 12.60
N TRP A 58 -18.36 -32.67 13.24
CA TRP A 58 -17.41 -33.61 13.80
C TRP A 58 -17.58 -33.67 15.31
N ASP A 59 -17.75 -34.89 15.86
CA ASP A 59 -17.54 -35.19 17.26
C ASP A 59 -16.05 -35.44 17.47
N LEU A 60 -15.42 -34.58 18.23
CA LEU A 60 -13.98 -34.58 18.50
C LEU A 60 -13.68 -34.79 20.00
N SER A 61 -14.68 -35.25 20.77
CA SER A 61 -14.59 -35.43 22.22
C SER A 61 -13.36 -36.23 22.64
N ALA A 62 -12.99 -37.28 21.88
CA ALA A 62 -11.80 -38.11 22.10
C ALA A 62 -10.46 -37.37 21.89
N PHE A 63 -10.49 -36.17 21.29
CA PHE A 63 -9.29 -35.42 20.91
C PHE A 63 -9.24 -34.04 21.55
N THR A 64 -10.20 -33.73 22.42
CA THR A 64 -10.33 -32.41 23.07
C THR A 64 -9.02 -31.99 23.73
N GLY A 65 -8.62 -30.73 23.49
CA GLY A 65 -7.42 -30.11 24.05
C GLY A 65 -6.10 -30.51 23.37
N ARG A 66 -6.12 -31.41 22.38
CA ARG A 66 -4.93 -31.65 21.56
C ARG A 66 -4.68 -30.49 20.60
N ARG A 67 -3.41 -30.25 20.28
CA ARG A 67 -3.03 -29.28 19.25
C ARG A 67 -3.17 -29.90 17.87
N ALA A 68 -3.92 -29.27 16.99
CA ALA A 68 -4.14 -29.73 15.62
C ALA A 68 -4.27 -28.57 14.63
N HIS A 69 -4.21 -28.89 13.36
CA HIS A 69 -4.46 -27.95 12.25
C HIS A 69 -5.33 -28.60 11.17
N PHE A 70 -6.00 -27.78 10.35
CA PHE A 70 -6.73 -28.26 9.19
C PHE A 70 -5.85 -28.30 7.96
N GLU A 71 -6.07 -29.33 7.15
CA GLU A 71 -5.61 -29.41 5.77
C GLU A 71 -6.84 -29.55 4.85
N ILE A 72 -6.96 -28.63 3.90
CA ILE A 72 -7.92 -28.71 2.79
C ILE A 72 -7.13 -29.20 1.59
N VAL A 73 -7.48 -30.38 1.11
CA VAL A 73 -6.70 -31.09 0.09
C VAL A 73 -7.52 -31.21 -1.19
N ASP A 74 -6.98 -30.68 -2.28
CA ASP A 74 -7.43 -30.94 -3.63
C ASP A 74 -6.28 -31.58 -4.43
N ARG A 75 -6.42 -32.84 -4.76
CA ARG A 75 -5.50 -33.63 -5.61
C ARG A 75 -6.13 -33.96 -6.95
N ASP A 76 -7.23 -33.29 -7.31
CA ASP A 76 -7.90 -33.53 -8.58
C ASP A 76 -7.28 -32.65 -9.66
N THR A 77 -6.59 -33.26 -10.60
CA THR A 77 -5.89 -32.58 -11.70
C THR A 77 -6.78 -32.35 -12.93
N ARG A 78 -8.07 -32.74 -12.88
CA ARG A 78 -9.00 -32.53 -13.99
C ARG A 78 -9.41 -31.06 -14.07
N GLY A 79 -9.64 -30.58 -15.28
CA GLY A 79 -10.00 -29.17 -15.50
C GLY A 79 -11.42 -28.78 -15.08
N GLU A 80 -12.32 -29.77 -14.91
CA GLU A 80 -13.74 -29.56 -14.57
C GLU A 80 -14.05 -30.13 -13.20
N PHE A 81 -14.90 -29.42 -12.42
CA PHE A 81 -15.31 -29.85 -11.08
C PHE A 81 -14.14 -30.09 -10.09
N ALA A 82 -12.99 -29.48 -10.36
CA ALA A 82 -11.77 -29.63 -9.57
C ALA A 82 -11.64 -28.47 -8.58
N TRP A 83 -12.55 -28.43 -7.57
CA TRP A 83 -12.47 -27.45 -6.50
C TRP A 83 -13.02 -28.02 -5.18
N VAL A 84 -12.56 -27.45 -4.08
CA VAL A 84 -13.04 -27.71 -2.73
C VAL A 84 -13.05 -26.39 -1.94
N ALA A 85 -14.09 -26.16 -1.16
CA ALA A 85 -14.18 -25.02 -0.27
C ALA A 85 -14.71 -25.47 1.09
N ALA A 86 -14.17 -24.89 2.16
CA ALA A 86 -14.65 -25.08 3.53
C ALA A 86 -14.66 -23.73 4.24
N GLY A 87 -15.64 -23.53 5.14
CA GLY A 87 -15.79 -22.31 5.89
C GLY A 87 -16.88 -22.39 6.95
N GLY A 88 -17.18 -21.26 7.63
CA GLY A 88 -18.22 -21.22 8.65
C GLY A 88 -17.93 -22.13 9.85
N PHE A 89 -16.65 -22.19 10.28
CA PHE A 89 -16.25 -23.01 11.43
C PHE A 89 -16.84 -22.48 12.73
N GLU A 90 -17.47 -23.39 13.48
CA GLU A 90 -18.02 -23.14 14.82
C GLU A 90 -17.61 -24.25 15.80
N PRO A 91 -16.99 -23.88 16.91
CA PRO A 91 -16.55 -22.55 17.30
C PRO A 91 -15.52 -21.98 16.32
N ASN A 92 -15.41 -20.65 16.27
CA ASN A 92 -14.45 -19.93 15.40
C ASN A 92 -13.02 -20.04 15.96
N ILE A 93 -12.45 -21.25 15.90
CA ILE A 93 -11.15 -21.59 16.49
C ILE A 93 -10.01 -21.65 15.48
N ALA A 94 -10.36 -21.74 14.20
CA ALA A 94 -9.37 -21.83 13.15
C ALA A 94 -9.32 -20.50 12.41
N PRO A 95 -8.30 -19.68 12.59
CA PRO A 95 -8.01 -18.67 11.61
C PRO A 95 -7.80 -19.41 10.28
N LEU A 96 -8.66 -19.09 9.31
CA LEU A 96 -8.52 -19.62 7.94
C LEU A 96 -7.06 -19.50 7.49
N PRO A 97 -6.53 -20.43 6.70
CA PRO A 97 -5.18 -20.32 6.20
C PRO A 97 -5.01 -18.95 5.58
N MET A 98 -4.03 -18.20 6.07
CA MET A 98 -3.75 -16.88 5.47
C MET A 98 -3.44 -17.14 4.00
N MET A 99 -4.19 -16.51 3.14
CA MET A 99 -3.92 -16.53 1.70
C MET A 99 -2.46 -16.18 1.48
N ALA A 100 -1.77 -16.91 0.60
CA ALA A 100 -0.37 -16.59 0.32
C ALA A 100 -0.26 -15.08 0.04
N PRO A 101 0.71 -14.37 0.60
CA PRO A 101 0.79 -12.90 0.55
C PRO A 101 0.57 -12.32 -0.86
N ARG A 102 1.08 -13.03 -1.88
CA ARG A 102 0.90 -12.63 -3.29
C ARG A 102 -0.56 -12.63 -3.76
N TYR A 103 -1.39 -13.54 -3.27
CA TYR A 103 -2.82 -13.59 -3.63
C TYR A 103 -3.63 -12.58 -2.83
N LEU A 104 -3.25 -12.37 -1.57
CA LEU A 104 -3.87 -11.34 -0.74
C LEU A 104 -3.63 -9.96 -1.37
N ALA A 105 -2.39 -9.64 -1.73
CA ALA A 105 -2.04 -8.37 -2.38
C ALA A 105 -2.84 -8.14 -3.68
N LYS A 106 -2.98 -9.16 -4.53
CA LYS A 106 -3.78 -9.06 -5.76
C LYS A 106 -5.26 -8.79 -5.47
N ARG A 107 -5.85 -9.45 -4.47
CA ARG A 107 -7.25 -9.23 -4.09
C ARG A 107 -7.47 -7.87 -3.45
N GLN A 108 -6.57 -7.43 -2.60
CA GLN A 108 -6.61 -6.10 -1.99
C GLN A 108 -6.55 -5.02 -3.08
N LEU A 109 -5.63 -5.15 -4.03
CA LEU A 109 -5.53 -4.25 -5.17
C LEU A 109 -6.82 -4.22 -6.00
N ALA A 110 -7.35 -5.39 -6.37
CA ALA A 110 -8.58 -5.49 -7.15
C ALA A 110 -9.79 -4.89 -6.40
N ALA A 111 -9.92 -5.15 -5.09
CA ALA A 111 -10.99 -4.58 -4.27
C ALA A 111 -10.89 -3.06 -4.20
N ALA A 112 -9.69 -2.51 -4.01
CA ALA A 112 -9.47 -1.07 -4.01
C ALA A 112 -9.77 -0.43 -5.38
N GLN A 113 -9.42 -1.09 -6.49
CA GLN A 113 -9.75 -0.66 -7.85
C GLN A 113 -11.27 -0.62 -8.07
N ILE A 114 -11.98 -1.68 -7.69
CA ILE A 114 -13.45 -1.75 -7.77
C ILE A 114 -14.08 -0.61 -6.97
N ALA A 115 -13.63 -0.39 -5.73
CA ALA A 115 -14.16 0.67 -4.88
C ALA A 115 -13.95 2.06 -5.50
N ARG A 116 -12.78 2.29 -6.11
CA ARG A 116 -12.45 3.54 -6.79
C ARG A 116 -13.29 3.73 -8.06
N ASP A 117 -13.28 2.75 -8.95
CA ASP A 117 -13.78 2.88 -10.32
C ASP A 117 -15.31 2.81 -10.38
N LEU A 118 -15.93 1.98 -9.53
CA LEU A 118 -17.38 1.86 -9.42
C LEU A 118 -17.99 2.78 -8.34
N LYS A 119 -17.20 3.60 -7.66
CA LYS A 119 -17.63 4.47 -6.55
C LYS A 119 -18.43 3.68 -5.49
N TRP A 120 -17.94 2.48 -5.18
CA TRP A 120 -18.63 1.55 -4.27
C TRP A 120 -18.47 2.02 -2.81
N THR A 121 -19.53 2.64 -2.28
CA THR A 121 -19.50 3.29 -0.97
C THR A 121 -19.57 2.32 0.21
N THR A 122 -20.27 1.20 0.09
CA THR A 122 -20.47 0.23 1.18
C THR A 122 -19.17 -0.42 1.65
N GLY A 123 -18.18 -0.57 0.77
CA GLY A 123 -16.88 -1.17 1.10
C GLY A 123 -15.79 -0.19 1.52
N LEU A 124 -16.06 1.12 1.56
CA LEU A 124 -15.04 2.13 1.79
C LEU A 124 -14.42 2.08 3.19
N GLU A 125 -15.10 1.56 4.19
CA GLU A 125 -14.53 1.35 5.51
C GLU A 125 -13.34 0.36 5.46
N ALA A 126 -13.53 -0.78 4.83
CA ALA A 126 -12.45 -1.76 4.65
C ALA A 126 -11.32 -1.22 3.75
N VAL A 127 -11.66 -0.39 2.75
CA VAL A 127 -10.66 0.26 1.88
C VAL A 127 -9.87 1.33 2.65
N ALA A 128 -10.48 2.06 3.59
CA ALA A 128 -9.78 3.01 4.45
C ALA A 128 -8.77 2.30 5.37
N VAL A 129 -9.18 1.17 5.95
CA VAL A 129 -8.26 0.30 6.72
C VAL A 129 -7.11 -0.17 5.84
N LEU A 130 -7.38 -0.62 4.62
CA LEU A 130 -6.34 -1.06 3.67
C LEU A 130 -5.35 0.07 3.34
N ALA A 131 -5.81 1.31 3.17
CA ALA A 131 -4.96 2.45 2.86
C ALA A 131 -3.92 2.72 3.96
N THR A 132 -4.28 2.46 5.23
CA THR A 132 -3.44 2.72 6.40
C THR A 132 -2.70 1.50 6.92
N ASP A 133 -2.99 0.29 6.43
CA ASP A 133 -2.36 -0.96 6.87
C ASP A 133 -0.88 -1.04 6.41
N PRO A 134 0.11 -0.97 7.33
CA PRO A 134 1.53 -1.00 6.96
C PRO A 134 1.98 -2.34 6.35
N ILE A 135 1.22 -3.42 6.57
CA ILE A 135 1.53 -4.76 6.07
C ILE A 135 1.02 -4.96 4.63
N ALA A 136 0.02 -4.18 4.22
CA ALA A 136 -0.56 -4.28 2.89
C ALA A 136 0.43 -3.83 1.80
N ALA A 137 0.29 -4.42 0.60
CA ALA A 137 1.14 -4.09 -0.53
C ALA A 137 1.04 -2.60 -0.90
N PRO A 138 2.16 -1.89 -1.13
CA PRO A 138 2.15 -0.46 -1.44
C PRO A 138 1.21 -0.08 -2.58
N SER A 139 1.18 -0.86 -3.67
CA SER A 139 0.29 -0.62 -4.80
C SER A 139 -1.20 -0.70 -4.44
N ALA A 140 -1.58 -1.62 -3.56
CA ALA A 140 -2.95 -1.73 -3.08
C ALA A 140 -3.32 -0.54 -2.19
N ARG A 141 -2.40 -0.09 -1.34
CA ARG A 141 -2.56 1.08 -0.48
C ARG A 141 -2.72 2.38 -1.30
N GLU A 142 -1.91 2.59 -2.33
CA GLU A 142 -2.01 3.77 -3.20
C GLU A 142 -3.37 3.86 -3.92
N VAL A 143 -3.89 2.72 -4.41
CA VAL A 143 -5.22 2.67 -5.02
C VAL A 143 -6.31 2.88 -3.97
N ALA A 144 -6.16 2.32 -2.78
CA ALA A 144 -7.08 2.54 -1.66
C ALA A 144 -7.13 4.02 -1.24
N VAL A 145 -5.98 4.69 -1.14
CA VAL A 145 -5.88 6.14 -0.94
C VAL A 145 -6.69 6.89 -2.00
N SER A 146 -6.48 6.57 -3.28
CA SER A 146 -7.23 7.21 -4.38
C SER A 146 -8.75 6.99 -4.27
N ALA A 147 -9.18 5.78 -3.88
CA ALA A 147 -10.60 5.47 -3.68
C ALA A 147 -11.22 6.29 -2.54
N ILE A 148 -10.52 6.41 -1.42
CA ILE A 148 -11.00 7.15 -0.24
C ILE A 148 -11.02 8.66 -0.51
N LEU A 149 -9.98 9.22 -1.14
CA LEU A 149 -9.95 10.64 -1.44
C LEU A 149 -11.03 11.06 -2.45
N GLY A 150 -11.41 10.15 -3.36
CA GLY A 150 -12.47 10.41 -4.34
C GLY A 150 -13.89 10.16 -3.85
N ASN A 151 -14.10 9.18 -2.98
CA ASN A 151 -15.44 8.66 -2.65
C ASN A 151 -15.71 8.53 -1.15
N GLY A 152 -14.69 8.71 -0.29
CA GLY A 152 -14.81 8.55 1.16
C GLY A 152 -15.51 9.72 1.85
N ASN A 153 -16.02 9.45 3.06
CA ASN A 153 -16.54 10.47 3.95
C ASN A 153 -15.41 11.26 4.65
N ALA A 154 -15.74 12.28 5.41
CA ALA A 154 -14.80 13.17 6.08
C ALA A 154 -13.86 12.42 7.05
N ASP A 155 -14.37 11.43 7.80
CA ASP A 155 -13.56 10.66 8.76
C ASP A 155 -12.55 9.77 8.05
N GLN A 156 -12.95 9.10 6.97
CA GLN A 156 -12.10 8.27 6.14
C GLN A 156 -11.02 9.11 5.45
N GLN A 157 -11.38 10.28 4.91
CA GLN A 157 -10.44 11.22 4.30
C GLN A 157 -9.45 11.76 5.35
N THR A 158 -9.91 12.01 6.58
CA THR A 158 -9.05 12.44 7.70
C THR A 158 -8.06 11.34 8.08
N SER A 159 -8.50 10.09 8.14
CA SER A 159 -7.65 8.93 8.41
C SER A 159 -6.56 8.80 7.35
N VAL A 160 -6.90 8.86 6.07
CA VAL A 160 -5.92 8.79 4.97
C VAL A 160 -4.99 10.00 4.96
N ALA A 161 -5.49 11.20 5.29
CA ALA A 161 -4.68 12.41 5.35
C ALA A 161 -3.58 12.35 6.43
N SER A 162 -3.75 11.54 7.50
CA SER A 162 -2.71 11.35 8.53
C SER A 162 -1.42 10.75 8.00
N ILE A 163 -1.48 10.00 6.90
CA ILE A 163 -0.32 9.44 6.19
C ILE A 163 0.71 10.52 5.80
N LEU A 164 0.26 11.75 5.55
CA LEU A 164 1.15 12.86 5.18
C LEU A 164 2.15 13.23 6.29
N GLU A 165 1.72 13.13 7.54
CA GLU A 165 2.50 13.56 8.71
C GLU A 165 3.37 12.41 9.27
N ASP A 166 3.13 11.17 8.87
CA ASP A 166 3.85 9.99 9.34
C ASP A 166 5.12 9.78 8.50
N GLY A 167 6.28 10.02 9.10
CA GLY A 167 7.59 9.88 8.46
C GLY A 167 7.97 8.43 8.11
N GLU A 168 7.37 7.44 8.77
CA GLU A 168 7.62 6.03 8.52
C GLU A 168 6.87 5.50 7.28
N GLN A 169 5.90 6.27 6.76
CA GLN A 169 5.19 5.89 5.54
C GLN A 169 6.06 6.08 4.30
N PRO A 170 5.95 5.17 3.32
CA PRO A 170 6.64 5.32 2.04
C PRO A 170 6.38 6.69 1.38
N SER A 171 7.42 7.33 0.88
CA SER A 171 7.30 8.63 0.18
C SER A 171 6.31 8.58 -0.98
N SER A 172 6.24 7.46 -1.71
CA SER A 172 5.26 7.27 -2.80
C SER A 172 3.82 7.36 -2.32
N LEU A 173 3.51 6.78 -1.16
CA LEU A 173 2.18 6.83 -0.57
C LEU A 173 1.83 8.23 -0.07
N ARG A 174 2.77 8.93 0.59
CA ARG A 174 2.60 10.33 1.02
C ARG A 174 2.36 11.25 -0.19
N ILE A 175 3.09 11.04 -1.29
CA ILE A 175 2.89 11.77 -2.55
C ILE A 175 1.52 11.45 -3.17
N ALA A 176 1.07 10.19 -3.11
CA ALA A 176 -0.26 9.81 -3.62
C ALA A 176 -1.38 10.53 -2.86
N VAL A 177 -1.28 10.63 -1.51
CA VAL A 177 -2.24 11.40 -0.70
C VAL A 177 -2.19 12.89 -1.07
N ALA A 178 -1.00 13.49 -1.18
CA ALA A 178 -0.84 14.89 -1.54
C ALA A 178 -1.47 15.19 -2.91
N ASN A 179 -1.12 14.39 -3.92
CA ASN A 179 -1.60 14.58 -5.29
C ASN A 179 -3.11 14.35 -5.46
N GLY A 180 -3.65 13.35 -4.78
CA GLY A 180 -5.07 13.01 -4.85
C GLY A 180 -5.96 13.93 -4.03
N GLY A 181 -5.45 14.47 -2.92
CA GLY A 181 -6.28 15.13 -1.91
C GLY A 181 -6.02 16.63 -1.67
N ALA A 182 -5.04 17.28 -2.32
CA ALA A 182 -4.71 18.68 -2.05
C ALA A 182 -5.90 19.66 -2.25
N HIS A 183 -6.91 19.29 -3.03
CA HIS A 183 -8.14 20.06 -3.19
C HIS A 183 -9.08 19.95 -1.99
N LEU A 184 -8.98 18.90 -1.18
CA LEU A 184 -9.79 18.67 0.02
C LEU A 184 -9.23 19.47 1.20
N PRO A 185 -10.04 20.25 1.92
CA PRO A 185 -9.55 21.09 3.02
C PRO A 185 -8.79 20.31 4.11
N VAL A 186 -9.27 19.12 4.50
CA VAL A 186 -8.64 18.29 5.52
C VAL A 186 -7.27 17.78 5.10
N VAL A 187 -7.11 17.35 3.85
CA VAL A 187 -5.82 16.90 3.31
C VAL A 187 -4.87 18.08 3.16
N ARG A 188 -5.35 19.20 2.62
CA ARG A 188 -4.54 20.41 2.41
C ARG A 188 -3.98 20.96 3.71
N SER A 189 -4.78 21.03 4.76
CA SER A 189 -4.32 21.47 6.09
C SER A 189 -3.18 20.60 6.64
N ARG A 190 -3.27 19.27 6.48
CA ARG A 190 -2.20 18.37 6.89
C ARG A 190 -1.00 18.42 5.96
N LEU A 191 -1.23 18.61 4.66
CA LEU A 191 -0.16 18.74 3.66
C LEU A 191 0.72 19.96 3.94
N VAL A 192 0.11 21.10 4.34
CA VAL A 192 0.84 22.29 4.78
C VAL A 192 1.75 22.00 5.97
N LYS A 193 1.25 21.28 7.00
CA LYS A 193 2.04 20.90 8.16
C LYS A 193 3.16 19.93 7.78
N ALA A 194 2.83 18.92 7.00
CA ALA A 194 3.77 17.90 6.55
C ALA A 194 4.90 18.48 5.69
N LEU A 195 4.61 19.51 4.88
CA LEU A 195 5.61 20.18 4.06
C LEU A 195 6.71 20.82 4.89
N ALA A 196 6.38 21.44 6.02
CA ALA A 196 7.36 22.08 6.89
C ALA A 196 8.38 21.10 7.51
N GLN A 197 8.01 19.84 7.65
CA GLN A 197 8.81 18.79 8.29
C GLN A 197 9.37 17.76 7.31
N ALA A 198 8.98 17.82 6.04
CA ALA A 198 9.37 16.85 5.04
C ALA A 198 10.84 17.03 4.59
N PRO A 199 11.52 15.95 4.18
CA PRO A 199 12.78 16.05 3.45
C PRO A 199 12.65 16.90 2.18
N THR A 200 13.75 17.51 1.73
CA THR A 200 13.75 18.51 0.64
C THR A 200 13.12 18.01 -0.66
N ASP A 201 13.39 16.76 -1.04
CA ASP A 201 12.81 16.12 -2.24
C ASP A 201 11.30 15.97 -2.13
N LEU A 202 10.79 15.65 -0.94
CA LEU A 202 9.37 15.50 -0.68
C LEU A 202 8.68 16.86 -0.53
N GLN A 203 9.38 17.87 0.01
CA GLN A 203 8.88 19.25 0.06
C GLN A 203 8.48 19.78 -1.32
N LEU A 204 9.33 19.53 -2.33
CA LEU A 204 9.02 19.94 -3.71
C LEU A 204 7.76 19.25 -4.23
N LYS A 205 7.60 17.93 -3.99
CA LYS A 205 6.42 17.17 -4.41
C LYS A 205 5.14 17.66 -3.71
N PHE A 206 5.23 17.99 -2.44
CA PHE A 206 4.12 18.54 -1.66
C PHE A 206 3.75 19.96 -2.11
N ALA A 207 4.73 20.81 -2.38
CA ALA A 207 4.50 22.15 -2.92
C ALA A 207 3.84 22.09 -4.29
N LEU A 208 4.30 21.19 -5.19
CA LEU A 208 3.68 20.95 -6.50
C LEU A 208 2.22 20.46 -6.37
N ALA A 209 1.92 19.61 -5.40
CA ALA A 209 0.54 19.20 -5.14
C ALA A 209 -0.33 20.37 -4.65
N LEU A 210 0.18 21.21 -3.76
CA LEU A 210 -0.53 22.39 -3.26
C LEU A 210 -0.89 23.37 -4.38
N VAL A 211 0.05 23.70 -5.26
CA VAL A 211 -0.17 24.75 -6.29
C VAL A 211 -1.12 24.30 -7.42
N ARG A 212 -1.56 23.05 -7.45
CA ARG A 212 -2.58 22.57 -8.41
C ARG A 212 -3.93 23.26 -8.24
N ASN A 213 -4.18 23.92 -7.11
CA ASN A 213 -5.38 24.69 -6.88
C ASN A 213 -5.06 26.03 -6.20
N GLN A 214 -5.93 27.02 -6.41
CA GLN A 214 -5.72 28.39 -5.94
C GLN A 214 -5.62 28.51 -4.41
N PHE A 215 -6.32 27.67 -3.65
CA PHE A 215 -6.27 27.70 -2.19
C PHE A 215 -4.91 27.21 -1.68
N GLY A 216 -4.42 26.08 -2.22
CA GLY A 216 -3.11 25.56 -1.87
C GLY A 216 -1.97 26.48 -2.31
N ALA A 217 -2.08 27.13 -3.47
CA ALA A 217 -1.11 28.13 -3.91
C ALA A 217 -1.03 29.32 -2.93
N LYS A 218 -2.16 29.80 -2.42
CA LYS A 218 -2.22 30.86 -1.41
C LYS A 218 -1.59 30.40 -0.08
N GLU A 219 -1.86 29.17 0.35
CA GLU A 219 -1.30 28.58 1.57
C GLU A 219 0.22 28.41 1.44
N LEU A 220 0.73 27.94 0.29
CA LEU A 220 2.16 27.82 0.05
C LEU A 220 2.87 29.18 0.20
N LEU A 221 2.34 30.24 -0.38
CA LEU A 221 2.88 31.59 -0.18
C LEU A 221 2.84 32.04 1.28
N GLY A 222 1.82 31.64 2.02
CA GLY A 222 1.67 31.93 3.45
C GLY A 222 2.76 31.28 4.28
N ILE A 223 2.99 29.98 4.10
CA ILE A 223 3.99 29.20 4.88
C ILE A 223 5.43 29.58 4.49
N VAL A 224 5.69 29.94 3.24
CA VAL A 224 6.99 30.51 2.83
C VAL A 224 7.20 31.88 3.50
N LYS A 225 6.19 32.75 3.50
CA LYS A 225 6.26 34.05 4.16
C LYS A 225 6.54 33.94 5.68
N SER A 226 5.97 32.93 6.33
CA SER A 226 6.19 32.68 7.76
C SER A 226 7.50 31.93 8.06
N GLY A 227 8.31 31.59 7.05
CA GLY A 227 9.56 30.85 7.22
C GLY A 227 9.38 29.36 7.52
N GLN A 228 8.16 28.84 7.43
CA GLN A 228 7.86 27.42 7.66
C GLN A 228 8.19 26.53 6.45
N ALA A 229 8.39 27.13 5.27
CA ALA A 229 8.85 26.43 4.08
C ALA A 229 9.94 27.22 3.38
N PRO A 230 10.91 26.56 2.72
CA PRO A 230 11.99 27.23 2.02
C PRO A 230 11.47 28.08 0.86
N ALA A 231 11.91 29.35 0.79
CA ALA A 231 11.55 30.24 -0.32
C ALA A 231 12.07 29.74 -1.68
N GLY A 232 13.13 28.92 -1.68
CA GLY A 232 13.66 28.27 -2.88
C GLY A 232 12.65 27.42 -3.65
N LEU A 233 11.62 26.89 -2.99
CA LEU A 233 10.52 26.18 -3.66
C LEU A 233 9.80 27.05 -4.70
N LEU A 234 9.70 28.36 -4.45
CA LEU A 234 9.04 29.31 -5.37
C LEU A 234 9.84 29.57 -6.64
N LEU A 235 11.12 29.17 -6.68
CA LEU A 235 11.97 29.27 -7.87
C LEU A 235 11.79 28.10 -8.83
N ASP A 236 11.16 26.99 -8.41
CA ASP A 236 10.86 25.89 -9.30
C ASP A 236 9.96 26.34 -10.45
N PRO A 237 10.31 26.06 -11.72
CA PRO A 237 9.55 26.56 -12.87
C PRO A 237 8.08 26.14 -12.88
N GLN A 238 7.76 24.92 -12.42
CA GLN A 238 6.39 24.41 -12.39
C GLN A 238 5.57 25.10 -11.29
N ILE A 239 6.18 25.32 -10.11
CA ILE A 239 5.55 26.07 -9.03
C ILE A 239 5.34 27.50 -9.46
N LYS A 240 6.36 28.15 -10.01
CA LYS A 240 6.28 29.54 -10.47
C LYS A 240 5.20 29.76 -11.53
N SER A 241 5.09 28.85 -12.49
CA SER A 241 4.06 28.93 -13.55
C SER A 241 2.64 28.70 -13.06
N SER A 242 2.47 28.07 -11.90
CA SER A 242 1.16 27.80 -11.31
C SER A 242 0.56 29.01 -10.59
N PHE A 243 1.35 30.05 -10.32
CA PHE A 243 0.83 31.26 -9.70
C PHE A 243 0.18 32.22 -10.73
N PRO A 244 -0.93 32.88 -10.36
CA PRO A 244 -1.51 33.89 -11.20
C PRO A 244 -0.56 35.13 -11.30
N LYS A 245 -0.65 35.85 -12.39
CA LYS A 245 0.18 37.10 -12.60
C LYS A 245 0.10 38.07 -11.41
N SER A 246 -1.04 38.15 -10.74
CA SER A 246 -1.22 38.99 -9.54
C SER A 246 -0.37 38.56 -8.34
N ALA A 247 0.15 37.33 -8.33
CA ALA A 247 1.05 36.85 -7.27
C ALA A 247 2.54 37.07 -7.60
N ALA A 248 2.88 37.48 -8.82
CA ALA A 248 4.27 37.62 -9.29
C ALA A 248 5.13 38.51 -8.40
N GLN A 249 4.58 39.70 -8.02
CA GLN A 249 5.28 40.64 -7.14
C GLN A 249 5.55 40.04 -5.75
N ARG A 250 4.61 39.29 -5.21
CA ARG A 250 4.77 38.61 -3.92
C ARG A 250 5.81 37.48 -3.98
N VAL A 251 5.80 36.69 -5.05
CA VAL A 251 6.82 35.68 -5.29
C VAL A 251 8.20 36.33 -5.40
N ALA A 252 8.33 37.39 -6.20
CA ALA A 252 9.59 38.12 -6.33
C ALA A 252 10.11 38.65 -5.00
N ALA A 253 9.24 39.24 -4.17
CA ALA A 253 9.61 39.75 -2.85
C ALA A 253 10.10 38.61 -1.89
N LEU A 254 9.47 37.46 -1.93
CA LEU A 254 9.86 36.31 -1.09
C LEU A 254 11.14 35.61 -1.55
N THR A 255 11.58 35.83 -2.78
CA THR A 255 12.78 35.20 -3.37
C THR A 255 13.92 36.20 -3.63
N ALA A 256 13.74 37.48 -3.27
CA ALA A 256 14.69 38.57 -3.59
C ALA A 256 16.11 38.32 -3.02
N ASP A 257 16.18 37.76 -1.81
CA ASP A 257 17.43 37.54 -1.10
C ASP A 257 18.05 36.16 -1.39
N LEU A 258 17.40 35.35 -2.23
CA LEU A 258 17.94 34.05 -2.58
C LEU A 258 19.06 34.19 -3.61
N PRO A 259 20.15 33.39 -3.44
CA PRO A 259 21.21 33.37 -4.44
C PRO A 259 20.63 32.81 -5.74
N MET A 260 20.49 33.67 -6.74
CA MET A 260 20.12 33.27 -8.09
C MET A 260 21.27 32.44 -8.69
N PRO A 261 20.96 31.39 -9.47
CA PRO A 261 21.98 30.71 -10.25
C PRO A 261 22.70 31.76 -11.12
N THR A 262 24.00 31.91 -10.94
CA THR A 262 24.80 32.77 -11.83
C THR A 262 24.83 32.16 -13.22
N ALA A 263 24.96 32.99 -14.26
CA ALA A 263 25.10 32.50 -15.64
C ALA A 263 26.21 31.47 -15.79
N ASP A 264 27.29 31.60 -15.03
CA ASP A 264 28.38 30.62 -14.96
C ASP A 264 27.96 29.28 -14.41
N ARG A 265 27.10 29.26 -13.38
CA ARG A 265 26.56 28.02 -12.81
C ARG A 265 25.61 27.32 -13.77
N GLU A 266 24.74 28.08 -14.44
CA GLU A 266 23.85 27.53 -15.48
C GLU A 266 24.63 26.95 -16.64
N ARG A 267 25.67 27.65 -17.10
CA ARG A 267 26.61 27.14 -18.12
C ARG A 267 27.27 25.85 -17.68
N LEU A 268 27.83 25.81 -16.46
CA LEU A 268 28.46 24.62 -15.92
C LEU A 268 27.50 23.42 -15.85
N ILE A 269 26.27 23.65 -15.42
CA ILE A 269 25.23 22.60 -15.39
C ILE A 269 24.94 22.11 -16.82
N ALA A 270 24.78 23.00 -17.79
CA ALA A 270 24.52 22.66 -19.18
C ALA A 270 25.67 21.86 -19.77
N GLU A 271 26.92 22.26 -19.53
CA GLU A 271 28.14 21.54 -19.96
C GLU A 271 28.22 20.14 -19.37
N ARG A 272 27.94 19.98 -18.07
CA ARG A 272 27.95 18.68 -17.40
C ARG A 272 26.85 17.76 -17.90
N VAL A 273 25.65 18.27 -18.13
CA VAL A 273 24.53 17.51 -18.70
C VAL A 273 24.83 17.06 -20.14
N ALA A 274 25.43 17.94 -20.95
CA ALA A 274 25.83 17.62 -22.32
C ALA A 274 26.91 16.50 -22.33
N ALA A 275 27.96 16.64 -21.53
CA ALA A 275 29.02 15.65 -21.42
C ALA A 275 28.48 14.29 -20.94
N PHE A 276 27.55 14.27 -20.00
CA PHE A 276 26.93 13.02 -19.54
C PHE A 276 26.10 12.34 -20.64
N ARG A 277 25.41 13.11 -21.46
CA ARG A 277 24.61 12.57 -22.59
C ARG A 277 25.52 11.99 -23.71
N GLU A 278 26.68 12.57 -23.94
CA GLU A 278 27.63 12.09 -24.93
C GLU A 278 28.37 10.84 -24.49
N THR A 279 28.83 10.79 -23.24
CA THR A 279 29.67 9.69 -22.76
C THR A 279 28.88 8.56 -22.13
N GLY A 280 27.62 8.81 -21.75
CA GLY A 280 26.87 7.92 -20.90
C GLY A 280 27.43 7.83 -19.47
N GLY A 281 26.70 7.17 -18.59
CA GLY A 281 27.15 6.90 -17.22
C GLY A 281 27.56 5.43 -17.08
N ASP A 282 28.70 5.18 -16.42
CA ASP A 282 29.04 3.84 -15.96
C ASP A 282 28.58 3.64 -14.51
N ALA A 283 27.63 2.72 -14.33
CA ALA A 283 27.03 2.46 -13.03
C ALA A 283 28.03 1.87 -12.00
N VAL A 284 29.05 1.14 -12.47
CA VAL A 284 30.07 0.54 -11.58
C VAL A 284 30.99 1.63 -11.05
N SER A 285 31.53 2.47 -11.92
CA SER A 285 32.34 3.63 -11.54
C SER A 285 31.53 4.63 -10.71
N GLY A 286 30.24 4.82 -11.05
CA GLY A 286 29.32 5.66 -10.28
C GLY A 286 29.12 5.17 -8.86
N ARG A 287 29.00 3.86 -8.62
CA ARG A 287 28.92 3.28 -7.27
C ARG A 287 30.19 3.54 -6.47
N THR A 288 31.36 3.38 -7.08
CA THR A 288 32.63 3.64 -6.43
C THR A 288 32.76 5.13 -6.07
N THR A 289 32.42 6.02 -6.98
CA THR A 289 32.38 7.47 -6.74
C THR A 289 31.41 7.84 -5.62
N PHE A 290 30.20 7.27 -5.64
CA PHE A 290 29.21 7.47 -4.57
C PHE A 290 29.74 7.00 -3.21
N ALA A 291 30.30 5.80 -3.14
CA ALA A 291 30.88 5.25 -1.90
C ALA A 291 31.97 6.13 -1.34
N THR A 292 32.82 6.71 -2.19
CA THR A 292 33.95 7.52 -1.77
C THR A 292 33.55 8.94 -1.32
N TYR A 293 32.63 9.59 -2.05
CA TYR A 293 32.38 11.03 -1.88
C TYR A 293 31.01 11.39 -1.36
N CYS A 294 30.02 10.49 -1.46
CA CYS A 294 28.64 10.81 -1.19
C CYS A 294 28.03 9.99 -0.06
N SER A 295 28.47 8.74 0.13
CA SER A 295 27.87 7.78 1.07
C SER A 295 27.99 8.20 2.53
N ALA A 296 28.89 9.09 2.89
CA ALA A 296 29.00 9.61 4.26
C ALA A 296 27.70 10.34 4.68
N CYS A 297 27.02 11.00 3.74
CA CYS A 297 25.83 11.81 4.01
C CYS A 297 24.57 11.29 3.30
N HIS A 298 24.72 10.63 2.17
CA HIS A 298 23.61 10.19 1.33
C HIS A 298 23.43 8.68 1.33
N GLN A 299 22.18 8.23 1.26
CA GLN A 299 21.83 6.81 1.15
C GLN A 299 21.33 6.47 -0.26
N LYS A 300 21.81 5.35 -0.82
CA LYS A 300 21.35 4.80 -2.07
C LYS A 300 21.21 3.28 -1.97
N GLY A 301 19.99 2.76 -2.22
CA GLY A 301 19.76 1.32 -2.17
C GLY A 301 20.01 0.68 -0.78
N GLY A 302 19.86 1.42 0.30
CA GLY A 302 20.11 0.97 1.66
C GLY A 302 21.57 1.11 2.11
N GLU A 303 22.49 1.55 1.25
CA GLU A 303 23.91 1.80 1.58
C GLU A 303 24.18 3.30 1.77
N GLY A 304 24.89 3.67 2.81
CA GLY A 304 25.31 5.05 3.13
C GLY A 304 24.59 5.69 4.30
N GLY A 305 24.98 6.94 4.61
CA GLY A 305 24.45 7.74 5.71
C GLY A 305 23.09 8.37 5.38
N ASN A 306 22.28 8.58 6.40
CA ASN A 306 20.92 9.17 6.26
C ASN A 306 20.89 10.63 6.75
N ILE A 307 21.91 11.42 6.41
CA ILE A 307 22.04 12.84 6.79
C ILE A 307 21.52 13.74 5.65
N GLY A 308 21.76 13.34 4.41
CA GLY A 308 21.33 14.04 3.20
C GLY A 308 20.11 13.42 2.54
N PRO A 309 19.50 14.12 1.56
CA PRO A 309 18.40 13.57 0.78
C PRO A 309 18.80 12.29 0.05
N GLN A 310 17.87 11.33 -0.02
CA GLN A 310 18.07 10.01 -0.65
C GLN A 310 17.84 10.06 -2.17
#